data_2a6d3242f982464f9718bd9881e4e4df
#
_entry.id   2a6d3242f982464f9718bd9881e4e4df
#
_cell.length_a   1.000
_cell.length_b   1.000
_cell.length_c   1.000
_cell.angle_alpha   90.00
_cell.angle_beta   90.00
_cell.angle_gamma   90.00
#
_symmetry.space_group_name_H-M   'P 1'
#
loop_
_entity.id
_entity.type
_entity.pdbx_description
1 polymer ?
#
loop_
_entity_poly.entity_id
_entity_poly.type
_entity_poly.pdbx_seq_one_letter_code
_entity_poly.pdbx_strand_id
1 'polypeptide(L)'
;GETRGIDTTSLASLTAGTIAATGGLAKIIGETDFPVHFHQGVKDNLHVTMVAGRWILVVVFDERSSLGLVRLRVKKAMADLSKIFEDLKKKADSEAASGSSPFAEITDDDIDNLFND
;
A
#
# COMPACT_ATOMS: atom_id res chain seq x y z
N GLY A 1 -1.83 -6.16 -11.33
CA GLY A 1 -1.80 -7.58 -10.98
C GLY A 1 -3.16 -8.23 -11.16
N GLU A 2 -3.18 -9.54 -11.12
CA GLU A 2 -4.40 -10.30 -11.23
C GLU A 2 -4.97 -10.60 -9.86
N THR A 3 -6.25 -10.25 -9.63
CA THR A 3 -6.94 -10.41 -8.34
C THR A 3 -8.11 -11.38 -8.43
N ARG A 4 -8.15 -12.19 -9.48
CA ARG A 4 -9.24 -13.12 -9.74
C ARG A 4 -9.43 -14.13 -8.60
N GLY A 5 -10.66 -14.24 -8.10
CA GLY A 5 -10.99 -15.15 -7.00
C GLY A 5 -10.64 -14.64 -5.60
N ILE A 6 -10.17 -13.41 -5.47
CA ILE A 6 -9.81 -12.80 -4.18
C ILE A 6 -10.76 -11.64 -3.89
N ASP A 7 -11.35 -11.63 -2.69
CA ASP A 7 -12.11 -10.48 -2.19
C ASP A 7 -11.12 -9.41 -1.75
N THR A 8 -10.86 -8.45 -2.64
CA THR A 8 -9.87 -7.40 -2.41
C THR A 8 -10.26 -6.44 -1.29
N THR A 9 -11.54 -6.21 -1.06
CA THR A 9 -12.01 -5.35 0.02
C THR A 9 -11.72 -5.97 1.38
N SER A 10 -12.06 -7.25 1.55
CA SER A 10 -11.76 -7.99 2.78
C SER A 10 -10.27 -8.14 3.00
N LEU A 11 -9.51 -8.43 1.95
CA LEU A 11 -8.05 -8.54 2.02
C LEU A 11 -7.44 -7.21 2.51
N ALA A 12 -7.85 -6.09 1.95
CA ALA A 12 -7.36 -4.77 2.33
C ALA A 12 -7.68 -4.44 3.79
N SER A 13 -8.91 -4.69 4.22
CA SER A 13 -9.36 -4.40 5.58
C SER A 13 -8.62 -5.24 6.63
N LEU A 14 -8.48 -6.53 6.38
CA LEU A 14 -7.78 -7.45 7.28
C LEU A 14 -6.28 -7.16 7.33
N THR A 15 -5.69 -6.82 6.20
CA THR A 15 -4.27 -6.45 6.14
C THR A 15 -4.01 -5.17 6.94
N ALA A 16 -4.85 -4.18 6.80
CA ALA A 16 -4.74 -2.94 7.59
C ALA A 16 -4.81 -3.22 9.08
N GLY A 17 -5.74 -4.11 9.50
CA GLY A 17 -5.85 -4.55 10.89
C GLY A 17 -4.61 -5.29 11.39
N THR A 18 -4.03 -6.14 10.56
CA THR A 18 -2.79 -6.86 10.88
C THR A 18 -1.62 -5.90 11.10
N ILE A 19 -1.47 -4.90 10.25
CA ILE A 19 -0.41 -3.89 10.38
C ILE A 19 -0.60 -3.07 11.66
N ALA A 20 -1.83 -2.67 11.96
CA ALA A 20 -2.12 -1.93 13.18
C ALA A 20 -1.80 -2.76 14.44
N ALA A 21 -2.14 -4.04 14.43
CA ALA A 21 -1.83 -4.95 15.56
C ALA A 21 -0.33 -5.19 15.71
N THR A 22 0.40 -5.42 14.62
CA THR A 22 1.84 -5.67 14.65
C THR A 22 2.64 -4.43 15.05
N GLY A 23 2.11 -3.23 14.80
CA GLY A 23 2.70 -1.99 15.31
C GLY A 23 2.78 -1.96 16.84
N GLY A 24 1.76 -2.50 17.50
CA GLY A 24 1.77 -2.68 18.95
C GLY A 24 2.83 -3.68 19.41
N LEU A 25 2.99 -4.80 18.70
CA LEU A 25 4.06 -5.77 18.99
C LEU A 25 5.45 -5.16 18.82
N ALA A 26 5.65 -4.38 17.77
CA ALA A 26 6.92 -3.71 17.52
C ALA A 26 7.34 -2.86 18.73
N LYS A 27 6.43 -2.09 19.29
CA LYS A 27 6.68 -1.25 20.46
C LYS A 27 7.12 -2.07 21.66
N ILE A 28 6.52 -3.23 21.88
CA ILE A 28 6.86 -4.11 23.02
C ILE A 28 8.30 -4.59 22.94
N ILE A 29 8.81 -4.88 21.75
CA ILE A 29 10.18 -5.37 21.57
C ILE A 29 11.19 -4.26 21.25
N GLY A 30 10.77 -2.99 21.34
CA GLY A 30 11.64 -1.85 21.13
C GLY A 30 11.87 -1.47 19.68
N GLU A 31 11.06 -2.00 18.76
CA GLU A 31 11.08 -1.59 17.35
C GLU A 31 10.10 -0.43 17.13
N THR A 32 10.38 0.40 16.14
CA THR A 32 9.46 1.48 15.76
C THR A 32 8.29 0.93 14.96
N ASP A 33 8.60 0.02 14.03
CA ASP A 33 7.60 -0.55 13.12
C ASP A 33 8.21 -1.77 12.42
N PHE A 34 7.36 -2.57 11.80
CA PHE A 34 7.80 -3.64 10.89
C PHE A 34 7.55 -3.17 9.45
N PRO A 35 8.59 -2.79 8.70
CA PRO A 35 8.40 -2.26 7.34
C PRO A 35 7.96 -3.31 6.33
N VAL A 36 8.25 -4.58 6.61
CA VAL A 36 7.90 -5.70 5.72
C VAL A 36 7.31 -6.83 6.54
N HIS A 37 6.20 -7.38 6.06
CA HIS A 37 5.54 -8.55 6.63
C HIS A 37 5.53 -9.66 5.59
N PHE A 38 5.97 -10.85 6.00
CA PHE A 38 5.91 -12.03 5.15
C PHE A 38 5.14 -13.13 5.87
N HIS A 39 4.07 -13.62 5.24
CA HIS A 39 3.25 -14.70 5.76
C HIS A 39 3.32 -15.89 4.82
N GLN A 40 3.85 -16.98 5.31
CA GLN A 40 3.97 -18.22 4.55
C GLN A 40 2.80 -19.14 4.83
N GLY A 41 2.01 -19.43 3.79
CA GLY A 41 0.95 -20.41 3.84
C GLY A 41 1.38 -21.75 3.25
N VAL A 42 0.50 -22.71 3.27
CA VAL A 42 0.75 -24.03 2.67
C VAL A 42 0.76 -23.93 1.15
N LYS A 43 -0.14 -23.15 0.58
CA LYS A 43 -0.33 -23.02 -0.87
C LYS A 43 0.11 -21.63 -1.37
N ASP A 44 -0.32 -20.59 -0.70
CA ASP A 44 -0.07 -19.21 -1.09
C ASP A 44 0.69 -18.47 0.00
N ASN A 45 1.44 -17.46 -0.41
CA ASN A 45 2.22 -16.61 0.46
C ASN A 45 1.77 -15.15 0.30
N LEU A 46 1.93 -14.38 1.37
CA LEU A 46 1.66 -12.94 1.37
C LEU A 46 2.92 -12.16 1.66
N HIS A 47 3.19 -11.15 0.84
CA HIS A 47 4.21 -10.15 1.10
C HIS A 47 3.51 -8.80 1.26
N VAL A 48 3.68 -8.16 2.40
CA VAL A 48 3.03 -6.89 2.73
C VAL A 48 4.09 -5.86 3.05
N THR A 49 4.02 -4.71 2.42
CA THR A 49 4.97 -3.62 2.67
C THR A 49 4.28 -2.26 2.61
N MET A 50 4.83 -1.29 3.35
CA MET A 50 4.37 0.08 3.31
C MET A 50 5.01 0.82 2.15
N VAL A 51 4.24 1.64 1.43
CA VAL A 51 4.72 2.49 0.34
C VAL A 51 4.49 3.94 0.73
N ALA A 52 5.55 4.74 0.67
CA ALA A 52 5.52 6.19 0.97
C ALA A 52 4.93 6.50 2.36
N GLY A 53 4.98 5.58 3.31
CA GLY A 53 4.49 5.75 4.68
C GLY A 53 2.97 5.84 4.84
N ARG A 54 2.20 5.68 3.76
CA ARG A 54 0.73 5.86 3.79
C ARG A 54 -0.03 4.72 3.13
N TRP A 55 0.59 4.03 2.19
CA TRP A 55 -0.06 3.01 1.37
C TRP A 55 0.49 1.64 1.72
N ILE A 56 -0.33 0.64 1.57
CA ILE A 56 0.03 -0.75 1.85
C ILE A 56 -0.04 -1.53 0.55
N LEU A 57 1.08 -2.14 0.17
CA LEU A 57 1.15 -3.03 -0.98
C LEU A 57 1.09 -4.47 -0.49
N VAL A 58 0.11 -5.21 -0.98
CA VAL A 58 -0.06 -6.64 -0.67
C VAL A 58 0.17 -7.43 -1.94
N VAL A 59 1.09 -8.38 -1.89
CA VAL A 59 1.36 -9.29 -3.00
C VAL A 59 1.08 -10.71 -2.56
N VAL A 60 0.18 -11.37 -3.26
CA VAL A 60 -0.14 -12.79 -3.07
C VAL A 60 0.60 -13.58 -4.15
N PHE A 61 1.37 -14.56 -3.76
CA PHE A 61 2.12 -15.39 -4.70
C PHE A 61 2.18 -16.83 -4.21
N ASP A 62 2.33 -17.75 -5.15
CA ASP A 62 2.41 -19.16 -4.88
C ASP A 62 3.84 -19.70 -5.14
N GLU A 63 3.98 -21.02 -5.13
CA GLU A 63 5.26 -21.71 -5.32
C GLU A 63 5.93 -21.46 -6.67
N ARG A 64 5.17 -20.99 -7.68
CA ARG A 64 5.71 -20.70 -9.02
C ARG A 64 6.61 -19.48 -9.03
N SER A 65 6.54 -18.64 -8.01
CA SER A 65 7.38 -17.45 -7.87
C SER A 65 8.28 -17.60 -6.66
N SER A 66 9.58 -17.34 -6.83
CA SER A 66 10.51 -17.34 -5.71
C SER A 66 10.35 -16.07 -4.87
N LEU A 67 10.60 -16.19 -3.57
CA LEU A 67 10.57 -15.03 -2.67
C LEU A 67 11.55 -13.94 -3.11
N GLY A 68 12.74 -14.34 -3.60
CA GLY A 68 13.72 -13.38 -4.10
C GLY A 68 13.21 -12.58 -5.30
N LEU A 69 12.53 -13.25 -6.24
CA LEU A 69 11.95 -12.58 -7.41
C LEU A 69 10.80 -11.65 -7.00
N VAL A 70 9.97 -12.09 -6.07
CA VAL A 70 8.86 -11.27 -5.54
C VAL A 70 9.41 -10.02 -4.86
N ARG A 71 10.44 -10.16 -4.01
CA ARG A 71 11.09 -9.03 -3.34
C ARG A 71 11.66 -8.03 -4.34
N LEU A 72 12.29 -8.53 -5.42
CA LEU A 72 12.86 -7.67 -6.47
C LEU A 72 11.76 -6.89 -7.18
N ARG A 73 10.68 -7.55 -7.57
CA ARG A 73 9.54 -6.92 -8.25
C ARG A 73 8.83 -5.91 -7.33
N VAL A 74 8.67 -6.24 -6.07
CA VAL A 74 8.07 -5.33 -5.07
C VAL A 74 8.93 -4.09 -4.91
N LYS A 75 10.26 -4.25 -4.81
CA LYS A 75 11.18 -3.13 -4.69
C LYS A 75 11.08 -2.18 -5.89
N LYS A 76 11.00 -2.73 -7.10
CA LYS A 76 10.81 -1.95 -8.32
C LYS A 76 9.45 -1.24 -8.34
N ALA A 77 8.39 -1.94 -8.00
CA ALA A 77 7.04 -1.38 -7.93
C ALA A 77 6.95 -0.26 -6.88
N MET A 78 7.60 -0.44 -5.73
CA MET A 78 7.64 0.58 -4.69
C MET A 78 8.31 1.87 -5.16
N ALA A 79 9.41 1.76 -5.90
CA ALA A 79 10.09 2.93 -6.46
C ALA A 79 9.15 3.69 -7.41
N ASP A 80 8.46 2.99 -8.30
CA ASP A 80 7.52 3.58 -9.24
C ASP A 80 6.31 4.21 -8.52
N LEU A 81 5.74 3.51 -7.54
CA LEU A 81 4.60 3.99 -6.76
C LEU A 81 4.97 5.20 -5.90
N SER A 82 6.13 5.17 -5.26
CA SER A 82 6.61 6.29 -4.45
C SER A 82 6.75 7.55 -5.28
N LYS A 83 7.26 7.43 -6.50
CA LYS A 83 7.36 8.55 -7.44
C LYS A 83 5.99 9.11 -7.79
N ILE A 84 5.02 8.25 -8.08
CA ILE A 84 3.65 8.66 -8.39
C ILE A 84 3.02 9.40 -7.20
N PHE A 85 3.19 8.88 -5.99
CA PHE A 85 2.64 9.50 -4.79
C PHE A 85 3.32 10.83 -4.45
N GLU A 86 4.63 10.94 -4.68
CA GLU A 86 5.35 12.22 -4.54
C GLU A 86 4.84 13.26 -5.52
N ASP A 87 4.63 12.89 -6.78
CA ASP A 87 4.10 13.78 -7.80
C ASP A 87 2.69 14.26 -7.45
N LEU A 88 1.83 13.36 -6.93
CA LEU A 88 0.50 13.71 -6.45
C LEU A 88 0.57 14.68 -5.26
N LYS A 89 1.49 14.46 -4.33
CA LYS A 89 1.69 15.33 -3.18
C LYS A 89 2.16 16.72 -3.61
N LYS A 90 3.11 16.80 -4.52
CA LYS A 90 3.59 18.08 -5.08
C LYS A 90 2.46 18.84 -5.77
N LYS A 91 1.62 18.15 -6.52
CA LYS A 91 0.46 18.75 -7.17
C LYS A 91 -0.53 19.31 -6.14
N ALA A 92 -0.82 18.57 -5.08
CA ALA A 92 -1.69 19.01 -4.01
C ALA A 92 -1.11 20.24 -3.28
N ASP A 93 0.20 20.22 -2.97
CA ASP A 93 0.89 21.34 -2.33
C ASP A 93 0.90 22.58 -3.23
N SER A 94 1.09 22.40 -4.54
CA SER A 94 1.03 23.50 -5.52
C SER A 94 -0.37 24.12 -5.60
N GLU A 95 -1.42 23.30 -5.59
CA GLU A 95 -2.80 23.76 -5.57
C GLU A 95 -3.12 24.51 -4.26
N ALA A 96 -2.63 24.02 -3.13
CA ALA A 96 -2.77 24.69 -1.85
C ALA A 96 -2.06 26.04 -1.83
N ALA A 97 -0.86 26.12 -2.43
CA ALA A 97 -0.08 27.36 -2.52
C ALA A 97 -0.77 28.40 -3.42
N SER A 98 -1.61 28.00 -4.37
CA SER A 98 -2.37 28.89 -5.23
C SER A 98 -3.67 29.41 -4.59
N GLY A 99 -3.90 29.12 -3.30
CA GLY A 99 -5.03 29.64 -2.54
C GLY A 99 -6.27 28.74 -2.52
N SER A 100 -6.26 27.62 -3.22
CA SER A 100 -7.32 26.63 -3.15
C SER A 100 -6.91 25.48 -2.24
N SER A 101 -7.73 25.19 -1.23
CA SER A 101 -7.53 24.01 -0.41
C SER A 101 -7.93 22.77 -1.22
N PRO A 102 -7.03 21.77 -1.40
CA PRO A 102 -7.38 20.57 -2.14
C PRO A 102 -8.50 19.75 -1.49
N PHE A 103 -8.76 19.98 -0.21
CA PHE A 103 -9.84 19.31 0.52
C PHE A 103 -11.16 20.07 0.54
N ALA A 104 -11.14 21.38 0.35
CA ALA A 104 -12.34 22.22 0.36
C ALA A 104 -13.15 22.13 -0.93
N GLU A 105 -12.51 21.72 -2.03
CA GLU A 105 -13.11 21.65 -3.36
C GLU A 105 -13.33 20.22 -3.87
N ILE A 106 -12.96 19.22 -3.08
CA ILE A 106 -13.19 17.81 -3.46
C ILE A 106 -14.67 17.50 -3.31
N THR A 107 -15.31 17.22 -4.44
CA THR A 107 -16.68 16.72 -4.50
C THR A 107 -16.69 15.19 -4.62
N ASP A 108 -17.86 14.59 -4.43
CA ASP A 108 -18.04 13.15 -4.66
C ASP A 108 -17.66 12.77 -6.10
N ASP A 109 -17.95 13.63 -7.07
CA ASP A 109 -17.57 13.42 -8.47
C ASP A 109 -16.05 13.41 -8.66
N ASP A 110 -15.33 14.26 -7.97
CA ASP A 110 -13.86 14.29 -8.01
C ASP A 110 -13.26 13.00 -7.44
N ILE A 111 -13.84 12.49 -6.37
CA ILE A 111 -13.44 11.22 -5.77
C ILE A 111 -13.71 10.07 -6.73
N ASP A 112 -14.89 10.03 -7.36
CA ASP A 112 -15.25 9.00 -8.33
C ASP A 112 -14.31 9.03 -9.54
N ASN A 113 -13.97 10.19 -10.05
CA ASN A 113 -13.03 10.34 -11.16
C ASN A 113 -11.62 9.84 -10.81
N LEU A 114 -11.22 9.95 -9.55
CA LEU A 114 -9.92 9.51 -9.07
C LEU A 114 -9.82 7.98 -9.03
N PHE A 115 -10.93 7.30 -8.77
CA PHE A 115 -10.99 5.84 -8.65
C PHE A 115 -11.47 5.11 -9.91
N ASN A 116 -12.06 5.81 -10.89
CA ASN A 116 -12.62 5.21 -12.09
C ASN A 116 -11.69 5.26 -13.32
N ASP A 117 -10.51 5.85 -13.17
CA ASP A 117 -9.51 5.88 -14.25
C ASP A 117 -8.47 4.78 -14.10
#